data_212229068f009c3d92c5b586330785dd
#
_entry.id   212229068f009c3d92c5b586330785dd
#
_cell.length_a   1.000
_cell.length_b   1.000
_cell.length_c   1.000
_cell.angle_alpha   90.00
_cell.angle_beta   90.00
_cell.angle_gamma   90.00
#
_symmetry.space_group_name_H-M   'P 1'
#
loop_
_entity.id
_entity.type
_entity.pdbx_description
1 polymer ?
#
loop_
_entity_poly.entity_id
_entity_poly.type
_entity_poly.pdbx_seq_one_letter_code
_entity_poly.pdbx_strand_id
1 'polypeptide(L)'
;HQKENFPVIVVNPTFMIGPYDSGLTSGRMFLELYKNKLPGYAGGGKNFVYSKDVAVATVNALKMGREGQCYIVGNENLYFGEMFRKAAVAFGQPFRVKKFPSFAINLIGAINSIFARIFRKTPQLSYSMAKMASVKQFYSPQKARTELLLPSTPVEVAVADCISWYKANGYLPN
;
A
#
# COMPACT_ATOMS: atom_id res chain seq x y z
N HIS A 1 -5.38 -19.88 -20.03
CA HIS A 1 -6.80 -19.92 -20.39
C HIS A 1 -6.99 -20.09 -21.89
N GLN A 2 -6.49 -19.15 -22.73
CA GLN A 2 -6.73 -19.19 -24.19
C GLN A 2 -6.17 -20.43 -24.90
N LYS A 3 -5.06 -20.99 -24.40
CA LYS A 3 -4.42 -22.18 -25.02
C LYS A 3 -4.99 -23.52 -24.55
N GLU A 4 -5.43 -23.60 -23.29
CA GLU A 4 -5.82 -24.87 -22.65
C GLU A 4 -7.24 -24.86 -22.09
N ASN A 5 -8.00 -23.80 -22.35
CA ASN A 5 -9.38 -23.59 -21.85
C ASN A 5 -9.50 -23.76 -20.32
N PHE A 6 -8.43 -23.40 -19.57
CA PHE A 6 -8.39 -23.50 -18.13
C PHE A 6 -9.14 -22.31 -17.50
N PRO A 7 -10.14 -22.54 -16.62
CA PRO A 7 -10.95 -21.49 -16.03
C PRO A 7 -10.12 -20.67 -15.03
N VAL A 8 -9.70 -19.46 -15.44
CA VAL A 8 -8.88 -18.56 -14.61
C VAL A 8 -9.53 -17.19 -14.48
N ILE A 9 -9.56 -16.69 -13.27
CA ILE A 9 -9.90 -15.30 -12.95
C ILE A 9 -8.71 -14.70 -12.20
N VAL A 10 -8.23 -13.53 -12.64
CA VAL A 10 -7.08 -12.87 -12.03
C VAL A 10 -7.54 -11.68 -11.21
N VAL A 11 -7.24 -11.69 -9.91
CA VAL A 11 -7.49 -10.59 -8.98
C VAL A 11 -6.16 -9.90 -8.71
N ASN A 12 -6.05 -8.61 -9.05
CA ASN A 12 -4.85 -7.79 -8.88
C ASN A 12 -5.09 -6.72 -7.80
N PRO A 13 -4.77 -6.99 -6.53
CA PRO A 13 -4.87 -5.98 -5.49
C PRO A 13 -3.86 -4.85 -5.73
N THR A 14 -4.28 -3.62 -5.41
CA THR A 14 -3.38 -2.47 -5.37
C THR A 14 -2.60 -2.44 -4.06
N PHE A 15 -2.29 -1.27 -3.49
CA PHE A 15 -1.56 -1.21 -2.23
C PHE A 15 -2.49 -1.49 -1.05
N MET A 16 -2.44 -2.71 -0.52
CA MET A 16 -3.30 -3.16 0.58
C MET A 16 -2.87 -2.57 1.93
N ILE A 17 -3.88 -2.17 2.72
CA ILE A 17 -3.72 -1.74 4.11
C ILE A 17 -4.72 -2.51 4.96
N GLY A 18 -4.33 -2.95 6.15
CA GLY A 18 -5.23 -3.62 7.08
C GLY A 18 -4.53 -4.48 8.10
N PRO A 19 -5.29 -5.24 8.89
CA PRO A 19 -4.76 -6.18 9.86
C PRO A 19 -4.07 -7.38 9.18
N TYR A 20 -3.39 -8.19 9.99
CA TYR A 20 -2.70 -9.43 9.61
C TYR A 20 -1.43 -9.26 8.76
N ASP A 21 -0.87 -8.04 8.66
CA ASP A 21 0.43 -7.80 7.99
C ASP A 21 1.60 -8.13 8.96
N SER A 22 1.73 -9.40 9.34
CA SER A 22 2.76 -9.89 10.26
C SER A 22 4.19 -9.72 9.71
N GLY A 23 4.34 -9.69 8.38
CA GLY A 23 5.62 -9.47 7.69
C GLY A 23 6.04 -8.02 7.60
N LEU A 24 5.26 -7.08 8.14
CA LEU A 24 5.51 -5.64 8.07
C LEU A 24 5.80 -5.18 6.63
N THR A 25 4.95 -5.56 5.71
CA THR A 25 5.08 -5.23 4.29
C THR A 25 4.53 -3.83 3.99
N SER A 26 3.26 -3.74 3.63
CA SER A 26 2.60 -2.45 3.35
C SER A 26 2.34 -1.62 4.62
N GLY A 27 2.06 -2.27 5.74
CA GLY A 27 1.79 -1.62 7.02
C GLY A 27 3.00 -0.99 7.69
N ARG A 28 4.22 -1.39 7.31
CA ARG A 28 5.46 -0.85 7.89
C ARG A 28 5.54 0.68 7.81
N MET A 29 5.11 1.27 6.70
CA MET A 29 5.14 2.73 6.54
C MET A 29 4.23 3.44 7.54
N PHE A 30 3.09 2.85 7.91
CA PHE A 30 2.16 3.39 8.91
C PHE A 30 2.69 3.19 10.33
N LEU A 31 3.38 2.07 10.57
CA LEU A 31 4.07 1.81 11.81
C LEU A 31 5.19 2.86 12.06
N GLU A 32 6.00 3.15 11.04
CA GLU A 32 7.04 4.18 11.12
C GLU A 32 6.44 5.59 11.27
N LEU A 33 5.32 5.87 10.61
CA LEU A 33 4.58 7.12 10.78
C LEU A 33 4.06 7.25 12.21
N TYR A 34 3.42 6.20 12.75
CA TYR A 34 2.91 6.18 14.13
C TYR A 34 4.01 6.41 15.16
N LYS A 35 5.18 5.81 14.96
CA LYS A 35 6.38 5.97 15.82
C LYS A 35 7.11 7.32 15.62
N ASN A 36 6.62 8.20 14.74
CA ASN A 36 7.31 9.44 14.32
C ASN A 36 8.74 9.20 13.78
N LYS A 37 8.99 8.03 13.18
CA LYS A 37 10.28 7.63 12.60
C LYS A 37 10.33 7.77 11.08
N LEU A 38 9.22 8.15 10.44
CA LEU A 38 9.19 8.36 8.99
C LEU A 38 9.95 9.65 8.65
N PRO A 39 11.11 9.57 7.96
CA PRO A 39 11.96 10.74 7.74
C PRO A 39 11.33 11.75 6.78
N GLY A 40 10.48 11.28 5.85
CA GLY A 40 9.82 12.11 4.86
C GLY A 40 9.16 11.31 3.77
N TYR A 41 8.57 11.99 2.80
CA TYR A 41 7.89 11.35 1.67
C TYR A 41 8.17 12.04 0.34
N ALA A 42 8.09 11.27 -0.75
CA ALA A 42 8.20 11.76 -2.13
C ALA A 42 6.85 12.27 -2.66
N GLY A 43 6.89 12.96 -3.81
CA GLY A 43 5.72 13.54 -4.45
C GLY A 43 4.82 12.56 -5.21
N GLY A 44 5.11 11.27 -5.20
CA GLY A 44 4.28 10.26 -5.85
C GLY A 44 3.03 9.89 -5.07
N GLY A 45 2.32 8.87 -5.55
CA GLY A 45 1.09 8.40 -4.95
C GLY A 45 0.75 6.98 -5.40
N LYS A 46 -0.17 6.36 -4.69
CA LYS A 46 -0.65 5.01 -4.98
C LYS A 46 -2.16 4.94 -4.94
N ASN A 47 -2.69 3.88 -5.51
CA ASN A 47 -4.04 3.44 -5.20
C ASN A 47 -3.98 2.57 -3.95
N PHE A 48 -4.77 2.91 -2.93
CA PHE A 48 -4.83 2.20 -1.66
C PHE A 48 -6.15 1.45 -1.53
N VAL A 49 -6.12 0.27 -0.90
CA VAL A 49 -7.30 -0.56 -0.70
C VAL A 49 -7.23 -1.26 0.66
N TYR A 50 -8.37 -1.43 1.30
CA TYR A 50 -8.49 -2.17 2.55
C TYR A 50 -8.37 -3.68 2.30
N SER A 51 -7.57 -4.38 3.10
CA SER A 51 -7.32 -5.82 2.93
C SER A 51 -8.59 -6.67 3.04
N LYS A 52 -9.54 -6.29 3.90
CA LYS A 52 -10.82 -6.99 4.02
C LYS A 52 -11.70 -6.79 2.77
N ASP A 53 -11.68 -5.60 2.15
CA ASP A 53 -12.38 -5.37 0.88
C ASP A 53 -11.82 -6.25 -0.24
N VAL A 54 -10.49 -6.41 -0.27
CA VAL A 54 -9.82 -7.34 -1.20
C VAL A 54 -10.28 -8.77 -0.97
N ALA A 55 -10.38 -9.21 0.30
CA ALA A 55 -10.87 -10.54 0.62
C ALA A 55 -12.31 -10.76 0.13
N VAL A 56 -13.20 -9.79 0.36
CA VAL A 56 -14.58 -9.84 -0.13
C VAL A 56 -14.62 -9.95 -1.65
N ALA A 57 -13.89 -9.09 -2.37
CA ALA A 57 -13.84 -9.12 -3.83
C ALA A 57 -13.24 -10.44 -4.36
N THR A 58 -12.26 -11.01 -3.67
CA THR A 58 -11.65 -12.30 -4.05
C THR A 58 -12.64 -13.45 -3.90
N VAL A 59 -13.40 -13.50 -2.80
CA VAL A 59 -14.48 -14.50 -2.62
C VAL A 59 -15.58 -14.31 -3.66
N ASN A 60 -15.95 -13.07 -3.94
CA ASN A 60 -16.95 -12.76 -4.97
C ASN A 60 -16.47 -13.16 -6.37
N ALA A 61 -15.17 -13.03 -6.66
CA ALA A 61 -14.60 -13.46 -7.93
C ALA A 61 -14.84 -14.95 -8.22
N LEU A 62 -14.82 -15.81 -7.19
CA LEU A 62 -15.13 -17.24 -7.33
C LEU A 62 -16.59 -17.49 -7.73
N LYS A 63 -17.52 -16.59 -7.38
CA LYS A 63 -18.97 -16.78 -7.59
C LYS A 63 -19.49 -16.07 -8.84
N MET A 64 -18.95 -14.88 -9.13
CA MET A 64 -19.48 -13.99 -10.17
C MET A 64 -18.44 -13.42 -11.13
N GLY A 65 -17.15 -13.74 -10.90
CA GLY A 65 -16.09 -13.32 -11.81
C GLY A 65 -16.19 -14.01 -13.16
N ARG A 66 -15.86 -13.29 -14.22
CA ARG A 66 -15.85 -13.85 -15.58
C ARG A 66 -14.52 -14.51 -15.88
N GLU A 67 -14.54 -15.72 -16.43
CA GLU A 67 -13.34 -16.46 -16.83
C GLU A 67 -12.49 -15.68 -17.85
N GLY A 68 -11.18 -15.81 -17.71
CA GLY A 68 -10.20 -15.12 -18.56
C GLY A 68 -10.06 -13.62 -18.25
N GLN A 69 -10.73 -13.10 -17.23
CA GLN A 69 -10.71 -11.69 -16.91
C GLN A 69 -9.75 -11.35 -15.76
N CYS A 70 -9.18 -10.12 -15.87
CA CYS A 70 -8.38 -9.51 -14.82
C CYS A 70 -9.17 -8.38 -14.14
N TYR A 71 -9.10 -8.32 -12.80
CA TYR A 71 -9.77 -7.32 -11.99
C TYR A 71 -8.75 -6.56 -11.15
N ILE A 72 -8.66 -5.24 -11.34
CA ILE A 72 -7.89 -4.38 -10.43
C ILE A 72 -8.76 -4.13 -9.21
N VAL A 73 -8.31 -4.62 -8.06
CA VAL A 73 -8.98 -4.46 -6.77
C VAL A 73 -8.27 -3.34 -6.00
N GLY A 74 -8.85 -2.15 -6.07
CA GLY A 74 -8.33 -0.91 -5.49
C GLY A 74 -9.44 -0.05 -4.90
N ASN A 75 -9.07 1.09 -4.30
CA ASN A 75 -10.06 2.02 -3.78
C ASN A 75 -9.65 3.47 -4.04
N GLU A 76 -8.92 4.12 -3.12
CA GLU A 76 -8.59 5.54 -3.19
C GLU A 76 -7.24 5.80 -3.88
N ASN A 77 -7.23 6.71 -4.85
CA ASN A 77 -6.01 7.23 -5.46
C ASN A 77 -5.53 8.43 -4.65
N LEU A 78 -4.47 8.26 -3.85
CA LEU A 78 -3.96 9.30 -2.96
C LEU A 78 -2.47 9.53 -3.18
N TYR A 79 -2.04 10.80 -3.12
CA TYR A 79 -0.63 11.12 -2.96
C TYR A 79 -0.14 10.69 -1.56
N PHE A 80 1.14 10.36 -1.42
CA PHE A 80 1.68 9.94 -0.12
C PHE A 80 1.44 10.96 0.99
N GLY A 81 1.55 12.27 0.68
CA GLY A 81 1.28 13.31 1.68
C GLY A 81 -0.17 13.35 2.16
N GLU A 82 -1.13 13.09 1.27
CA GLU A 82 -2.55 12.99 1.61
C GLU A 82 -2.80 11.75 2.45
N MET A 83 -2.25 10.61 2.00
CA MET A 83 -2.36 9.35 2.71
C MET A 83 -1.81 9.43 4.14
N PHE A 84 -0.61 9.98 4.32
CA PHE A 84 0.00 10.13 5.65
C PHE A 84 -0.74 11.13 6.54
N ARG A 85 -1.36 12.17 5.95
CA ARG A 85 -2.20 13.10 6.72
C ARG A 85 -3.46 12.39 7.22
N LYS A 86 -4.16 11.64 6.36
CA LYS A 86 -5.32 10.82 6.73
C LYS A 86 -4.94 9.80 7.82
N ALA A 87 -3.80 9.14 7.69
CA ALA A 87 -3.30 8.19 8.68
C ALA A 87 -2.98 8.87 10.04
N ALA A 88 -2.33 10.03 10.02
CA ALA A 88 -2.04 10.78 11.26
C ALA A 88 -3.33 11.17 12.00
N VAL A 89 -4.37 11.60 11.27
CA VAL A 89 -5.70 11.88 11.85
C VAL A 89 -6.29 10.60 12.47
N ALA A 90 -6.24 9.47 11.75
CA ALA A 90 -6.74 8.18 12.28
C ALA A 90 -5.98 7.72 13.54
N PHE A 91 -4.74 8.15 13.73
CA PHE A 91 -3.94 7.89 14.94
C PHE A 91 -4.18 8.89 16.07
N GLY A 92 -4.92 9.97 15.84
CA GLY A 92 -5.03 11.08 16.79
C GLY A 92 -3.71 11.84 16.97
N GLN A 93 -2.83 11.84 15.98
CA GLN A 93 -1.50 12.45 16.05
C GLN A 93 -1.36 13.63 15.06
N PRO A 94 -0.55 14.65 15.40
CA PRO A 94 -0.26 15.73 14.47
C PRO A 94 0.59 15.23 13.30
N PHE A 95 0.28 15.67 12.07
CA PHE A 95 1.07 15.37 10.89
C PHE A 95 2.34 16.22 10.85
N ARG A 96 3.52 15.60 10.99
CA ARG A 96 4.82 16.28 11.07
C ARG A 96 5.80 15.90 9.95
N VAL A 97 5.41 15.01 9.06
CA VAL A 97 6.31 14.46 8.02
C VAL A 97 6.51 15.47 6.90
N LYS A 98 7.76 15.72 6.52
CA LYS A 98 8.11 16.70 5.47
C LYS A 98 8.13 16.05 4.09
N LYS A 99 7.69 16.82 3.08
CA LYS A 99 7.85 16.43 1.68
C LYS A 99 9.27 16.73 1.21
N PHE A 100 9.91 15.75 0.59
CA PHE A 100 11.19 15.94 -0.08
C PHE A 100 11.03 16.01 -1.59
N PRO A 101 11.87 16.81 -2.27
CA PRO A 101 11.94 16.78 -3.73
C PRO A 101 12.33 15.39 -4.24
N SER A 102 11.70 14.94 -5.32
CA SER A 102 11.92 13.59 -5.85
C SER A 102 13.39 13.34 -6.25
N PHE A 103 14.10 14.36 -6.72
CA PHE A 103 15.52 14.23 -7.08
C PHE A 103 16.38 13.90 -5.84
N ALA A 104 16.10 14.53 -4.68
CA ALA A 104 16.84 14.28 -3.46
C ALA A 104 16.62 12.84 -2.93
N ILE A 105 15.37 12.36 -2.98
CA ILE A 105 15.04 10.99 -2.59
C ILE A 105 15.69 9.97 -3.53
N ASN A 106 15.68 10.23 -4.84
CA ASN A 106 16.33 9.38 -5.83
C ASN A 106 17.86 9.34 -5.63
N LEU A 107 18.48 10.47 -5.31
CA LEU A 107 19.91 10.55 -5.02
C LEU A 107 20.27 9.75 -3.75
N ILE A 108 19.50 9.92 -2.67
CA ILE A 108 19.67 9.13 -1.44
C ILE A 108 19.51 7.64 -1.73
N GLY A 109 18.50 7.25 -2.50
CA GLY A 109 18.27 5.87 -2.92
C GLY A 109 19.43 5.30 -3.74
N ALA A 110 20.03 6.10 -4.64
CA ALA A 110 21.20 5.69 -5.42
C ALA A 110 22.43 5.48 -4.51
N ILE A 111 22.73 6.43 -3.64
CA ILE A 111 23.83 6.34 -2.68
C ILE A 111 23.66 5.11 -1.79
N ASN A 112 22.47 4.91 -1.19
CA ASN A 112 22.19 3.76 -0.34
C ASN A 112 22.33 2.43 -1.10
N SER A 113 21.96 2.39 -2.38
CA SER A 113 22.11 1.19 -3.21
C SER A 113 23.58 0.85 -3.48
N ILE A 114 24.43 1.87 -3.71
CA ILE A 114 25.88 1.71 -3.89
C ILE A 114 26.52 1.18 -2.60
N PHE A 115 26.25 1.84 -1.46
CA PHE A 115 26.75 1.40 -0.16
C PHE A 115 26.30 -0.02 0.19
N ALA A 116 25.02 -0.33 -0.04
CA ALA A 116 24.48 -1.67 0.21
C ALA A 116 25.20 -2.75 -0.63
N ARG A 117 25.55 -2.42 -1.89
CA ARG A 117 26.29 -3.32 -2.77
C ARG A 117 27.75 -3.53 -2.28
N ILE A 118 28.41 -2.45 -1.84
CA ILE A 118 29.79 -2.51 -1.33
C ILE A 118 29.84 -3.34 -0.03
N PHE A 119 28.94 -3.06 0.92
CA PHE A 119 28.91 -3.70 2.23
C PHE A 119 28.08 -4.98 2.30
N ARG A 120 27.55 -5.48 1.16
CA ARG A 120 26.68 -6.67 1.07
C ARG A 120 25.49 -6.65 2.02
N LYS A 121 24.90 -5.46 2.25
CA LYS A 121 23.71 -5.26 3.10
C LYS A 121 22.50 -4.93 2.24
N THR A 122 21.30 -5.23 2.74
CA THR A 122 20.05 -4.79 2.10
C THR A 122 19.82 -3.31 2.36
N PRO A 123 19.64 -2.45 1.32
CA PRO A 123 19.41 -1.04 1.53
C PRO A 123 18.02 -0.80 2.13
N GLN A 124 17.92 0.11 3.10
CA GLN A 124 16.64 0.53 3.66
C GLN A 124 15.75 1.25 2.62
N LEU A 125 16.38 2.03 1.75
CA LEU A 125 15.77 2.69 0.61
C LEU A 125 16.66 2.44 -0.62
N SER A 126 16.23 1.57 -1.53
CA SER A 126 16.93 1.36 -2.80
C SER A 126 16.57 2.44 -3.82
N TYR A 127 17.39 2.60 -4.86
CA TYR A 127 17.10 3.50 -5.96
C TYR A 127 15.75 3.19 -6.63
N SER A 128 15.44 1.91 -6.83
CA SER A 128 14.15 1.48 -7.41
C SER A 128 12.98 1.87 -6.51
N MET A 129 13.09 1.68 -5.19
CA MET A 129 12.05 2.10 -4.23
C MET A 129 11.87 3.61 -4.23
N ALA A 130 12.97 4.38 -4.24
CA ALA A 130 12.94 5.83 -4.31
C ALA A 130 12.25 6.34 -5.58
N LYS A 131 12.57 5.75 -6.73
CA LYS A 131 11.94 6.05 -8.01
C LYS A 131 10.45 5.72 -8.01
N MET A 132 10.06 4.55 -7.50
CA MET A 132 8.64 4.17 -7.37
C MET A 132 7.87 5.09 -6.44
N ALA A 133 8.48 5.57 -5.34
CA ALA A 133 7.87 6.53 -4.42
C ALA A 133 7.64 7.91 -5.05
N SER A 134 8.31 8.22 -6.16
CA SER A 134 8.19 9.49 -6.88
C SER A 134 7.15 9.48 -8.00
N VAL A 135 6.61 8.31 -8.36
CA VAL A 135 5.68 8.11 -9.46
C VAL A 135 4.25 7.93 -8.94
N LYS A 136 3.28 8.37 -9.75
CA LYS A 136 1.85 8.12 -9.50
C LYS A 136 1.48 6.73 -10.03
N GLN A 137 0.99 5.89 -9.15
CA GLN A 137 0.46 4.56 -9.45
C GLN A 137 -1.04 4.55 -9.15
N PHE A 138 -1.79 5.26 -9.98
CA PHE A 138 -3.23 5.45 -9.85
C PHE A 138 -3.96 4.49 -10.77
N TYR A 139 -4.99 3.84 -10.25
CA TYR A 139 -5.76 2.83 -10.97
C TYR A 139 -7.26 3.06 -10.76
N SER A 140 -8.07 2.58 -11.71
CA SER A 140 -9.53 2.56 -11.59
C SER A 140 -10.00 1.16 -11.20
N PRO A 141 -10.67 1.00 -10.06
CA PRO A 141 -11.26 -0.26 -9.64
C PRO A 141 -12.68 -0.48 -10.18
N GLN A 142 -13.14 0.35 -11.12
CA GLN A 142 -14.56 0.38 -11.54
C GLN A 142 -15.09 -0.98 -11.97
N LYS A 143 -14.32 -1.74 -12.73
CA LYS A 143 -14.70 -3.09 -13.16
C LYS A 143 -14.94 -4.03 -11.97
N ALA A 144 -14.03 -4.02 -10.99
CA ALA A 144 -14.18 -4.85 -9.79
C ALA A 144 -15.37 -4.39 -8.92
N ARG A 145 -15.63 -3.08 -8.85
CA ARG A 145 -16.81 -2.56 -8.15
C ARG A 145 -18.11 -3.04 -8.78
N THR A 146 -18.19 -3.00 -10.09
CA THR A 146 -19.42 -3.39 -10.82
C THR A 146 -19.60 -4.91 -10.86
N GLU A 147 -18.55 -5.67 -11.14
CA GLU A 147 -18.66 -7.10 -11.43
C GLU A 147 -18.40 -7.99 -10.20
N LEU A 148 -17.61 -7.52 -9.23
CA LEU A 148 -17.27 -8.27 -8.02
C LEU A 148 -17.84 -7.65 -6.74
N LEU A 149 -18.66 -6.61 -6.86
CA LEU A 149 -19.22 -5.87 -5.71
C LEU A 149 -18.13 -5.48 -4.70
N LEU A 150 -16.97 -5.02 -5.21
CA LEU A 150 -15.85 -4.58 -4.38
C LEU A 150 -16.32 -3.45 -3.44
N PRO A 151 -16.21 -3.61 -2.10
CA PRO A 151 -16.53 -2.55 -1.17
C PRO A 151 -15.59 -1.34 -1.31
N SER A 152 -15.96 -0.24 -0.69
CA SER A 152 -15.23 1.04 -0.78
C SER A 152 -15.01 1.61 0.63
N THR A 153 -14.31 0.84 1.47
CA THR A 153 -14.00 1.26 2.84
C THR A 153 -12.99 2.42 2.82
N PRO A 154 -13.26 3.52 3.53
CA PRO A 154 -12.32 4.63 3.63
C PRO A 154 -10.96 4.20 4.16
N VAL A 155 -9.92 4.80 3.61
CA VAL A 155 -8.53 4.46 3.94
C VAL A 155 -8.20 4.70 5.42
N GLU A 156 -8.84 5.68 6.05
CA GLU A 156 -8.71 5.97 7.48
C GLU A 156 -9.12 4.78 8.34
N VAL A 157 -10.20 4.10 7.97
CA VAL A 157 -10.68 2.89 8.66
C VAL A 157 -9.66 1.75 8.51
N ALA A 158 -9.15 1.55 7.30
CA ALA A 158 -8.14 0.53 7.02
C ALA A 158 -6.85 0.75 7.84
N VAL A 159 -6.41 1.99 7.95
CA VAL A 159 -5.22 2.38 8.73
C VAL A 159 -5.44 2.22 10.23
N ALA A 160 -6.60 2.66 10.75
CA ALA A 160 -6.95 2.51 12.16
C ALA A 160 -6.97 1.02 12.57
N ASP A 161 -7.56 0.17 11.73
CA ASP A 161 -7.63 -1.28 11.95
C ASP A 161 -6.24 -1.95 11.89
N CYS A 162 -5.40 -1.51 10.96
CA CYS A 162 -4.01 -1.93 10.85
C CYS A 162 -3.21 -1.64 12.13
N ILE A 163 -3.29 -0.42 12.65
CA ILE A 163 -2.58 -0.03 13.88
C ILE A 163 -3.14 -0.71 15.11
N SER A 164 -4.47 -0.87 15.20
CA SER A 164 -5.10 -1.62 16.29
C SER A 164 -4.60 -3.06 16.33
N TRP A 165 -4.48 -3.71 15.17
CA TRP A 165 -3.91 -5.04 15.07
C TRP A 165 -2.43 -5.08 15.50
N TYR A 166 -1.62 -4.10 15.11
CA TYR A 166 -0.22 -4.00 15.53
C TYR A 166 -0.06 -3.84 17.04
N LYS A 167 -0.94 -3.05 17.70
CA LYS A 167 -0.97 -2.95 19.16
C LYS A 167 -1.32 -4.28 19.79
N ALA A 168 -2.39 -4.92 19.35
CA ALA A 168 -2.86 -6.19 19.90
C ALA A 168 -1.85 -7.34 19.74
N ASN A 169 -0.92 -7.25 18.76
CA ASN A 169 0.06 -8.30 18.48
C ASN A 169 1.50 -7.91 18.87
N GLY A 170 1.69 -6.89 19.71
CA GLY A 170 2.99 -6.54 20.29
C GLY A 170 3.99 -5.81 19.38
N TYR A 171 3.55 -5.32 18.22
CA TYR A 171 4.39 -4.50 17.32
C TYR A 171 4.48 -3.03 17.78
N LEU A 172 3.54 -2.61 18.64
CA LEU A 172 3.45 -1.29 19.23
C LEU A 172 3.16 -1.42 20.73
N PRO A 173 3.66 -0.50 21.56
CA PRO A 173 3.19 -0.39 22.94
C PRO A 173 1.70 -0.02 22.97
N ASN A 174 1.02 -0.50 23.98
CA ASN A 174 -0.39 -0.18 24.26
C ASN A 174 -0.58 1.28 24.63
#